data_c75ca56ff53e0250a516c6b895112f5e
#
_entry.id   c75ca56ff53e0250a516c6b895112f5e
#
_cell.length_a   1.000
_cell.length_b   1.000
_cell.length_c   1.000
_cell.angle_alpha   90.00
_cell.angle_beta   90.00
_cell.angle_gamma   90.00
#
_symmetry.space_group_name_H-M   'P 1'
#
loop_
_entity.id
_entity.type
_entity.pdbx_description
1 polymer ?
#
loop_
_entity_poly.entity_id
_entity_poly.type
_entity_poly.pdbx_seq_one_letter_code
_entity_poly.pdbx_strand_id
1 'polypeptide(L)'
;MRIYMQCPICDTTKKERIIQLRETITDWIYAEPLQQLIELYNGKIPENYSFSEYIDWLKQFAERWDYRKKQANGGERWKISNAEMEVIHGKKIMEAAKGLGMCDRTEITMVPDYILPLGGARAANHDRVQMTKKLIDSLLLANKKIVALTGFREINEIEREYTDPYAPNAKTEFDVMNAS
;
A
#
# COMPACT_ATOMS: atom_id res chain seq x y z
N MET A 1 -7.95 -14.71 10.47
CA MET A 1 -6.46 -14.85 10.49
C MET A 1 -5.90 -13.78 9.54
N ARG A 2 -5.04 -12.88 10.02
CA ARG A 2 -4.41 -11.86 9.16
C ARG A 2 -3.26 -12.51 8.41
N ILE A 3 -3.23 -12.35 7.09
CA ILE A 3 -2.15 -12.87 6.25
C ILE A 3 -1.17 -11.73 5.99
N TYR A 4 -0.01 -11.80 6.61
CA TYR A 4 1.08 -10.87 6.35
C TYR A 4 2.07 -11.52 5.38
N MET A 5 2.45 -10.81 4.32
CA MET A 5 3.61 -11.21 3.53
C MET A 5 4.87 -11.04 4.38
N GLN A 6 5.43 -12.12 4.85
CA GLN A 6 6.73 -12.09 5.52
C GLN A 6 7.83 -11.89 4.48
N CYS A 7 8.69 -10.91 4.72
CA CYS A 7 9.89 -10.78 3.90
C CYS A 7 10.80 -12.01 4.16
N PRO A 8 11.26 -12.72 3.13
CA PRO A 8 12.18 -13.83 3.30
C PRO A 8 13.43 -13.39 4.06
N ILE A 9 13.85 -14.18 5.04
CA ILE A 9 15.02 -13.89 5.89
C ILE A 9 16.28 -13.83 5.02
N CYS A 10 17.15 -12.84 5.29
CA CYS A 10 18.33 -12.55 4.46
C CYS A 10 19.35 -13.69 4.34
N ASP A 11 19.33 -14.66 5.26
CA ASP A 11 20.31 -15.75 5.35
C ASP A 11 19.99 -16.98 4.49
N THR A 12 18.84 -16.96 3.78
CA THR A 12 18.46 -18.06 2.88
C THR A 12 19.10 -17.93 1.51
N THR A 13 19.34 -19.05 0.84
CA THR A 13 19.79 -19.03 -0.56
C THR A 13 18.78 -18.35 -1.47
N LYS A 14 19.22 -17.85 -2.65
CA LYS A 14 18.33 -17.24 -3.64
C LYS A 14 17.16 -18.18 -4.03
N LYS A 15 17.45 -19.49 -4.12
CA LYS A 15 16.46 -20.51 -4.49
C LYS A 15 15.41 -20.68 -3.39
N GLU A 16 15.82 -20.75 -2.13
CA GLU A 16 14.91 -20.87 -0.98
C GLU A 16 14.02 -19.63 -0.84
N ARG A 17 14.60 -18.44 -1.02
CA ARG A 17 13.82 -17.19 -1.03
C ARG A 17 12.73 -17.14 -2.10
N ILE A 18 13.01 -17.63 -3.30
CA ILE A 18 12.03 -17.70 -4.39
C ILE A 18 10.90 -18.68 -4.02
N ILE A 19 11.22 -19.83 -3.42
CA ILE A 19 10.22 -20.80 -2.99
C ILE A 19 9.33 -20.19 -1.90
N GLN A 20 9.91 -19.63 -0.85
CA GLN A 20 9.17 -18.98 0.23
C GLN A 20 8.28 -17.82 -0.28
N LEU A 21 8.81 -16.99 -1.18
CA LEU A 21 8.04 -15.92 -1.77
C LEU A 21 6.85 -16.45 -2.58
N ARG A 22 7.05 -17.53 -3.33
CA ARG A 22 5.98 -18.16 -4.10
C ARG A 22 4.91 -18.74 -3.19
N GLU A 23 5.27 -19.41 -2.13
CA GLU A 23 4.36 -19.94 -1.11
C GLU A 23 3.56 -18.80 -0.47
N THR A 24 4.23 -17.75 -0.02
CA THR A 24 3.58 -16.57 0.58
C THR A 24 2.60 -15.89 -0.37
N ILE A 25 2.96 -15.75 -1.65
CA ILE A 25 2.07 -15.19 -2.67
C ILE A 25 0.89 -16.15 -2.90
N THR A 26 1.13 -17.46 -2.95
CA THR A 26 0.07 -18.46 -3.11
C THR A 26 -0.95 -18.36 -1.99
N ASP A 27 -0.50 -18.33 -0.74
CA ASP A 27 -1.37 -18.20 0.42
C ASP A 27 -2.21 -16.90 0.35
N TRP A 28 -1.61 -15.81 -0.10
CA TRP A 28 -2.29 -14.53 -0.21
C TRP A 28 -3.34 -14.49 -1.33
N ILE A 29 -3.00 -15.00 -2.52
CA ILE A 29 -3.93 -14.99 -3.68
C ILE A 29 -5.08 -15.99 -3.55
N TYR A 30 -4.93 -17.04 -2.73
CA TYR A 30 -5.98 -17.99 -2.42
C TYR A 30 -6.67 -17.70 -1.08
N ALA A 31 -6.31 -16.60 -0.41
CA ALA A 31 -6.92 -16.22 0.85
C ALA A 31 -8.41 -15.92 0.70
N GLU A 32 -9.19 -16.38 1.66
CA GLU A 32 -10.64 -16.14 1.69
C GLU A 32 -11.04 -14.66 1.47
N PRO A 33 -10.37 -13.66 2.09
CA PRO A 33 -10.73 -12.27 1.87
C PRO A 33 -10.56 -11.81 0.42
N LEU A 34 -9.57 -12.34 -0.32
CA LEU A 34 -9.42 -12.02 -1.74
C LEU A 34 -10.50 -12.68 -2.59
N GLN A 35 -10.86 -13.92 -2.26
CA GLN A 35 -11.97 -14.62 -2.90
C GLN A 35 -13.29 -13.86 -2.72
N GLN A 36 -13.56 -13.38 -1.49
CA GLN A 36 -14.72 -12.55 -1.21
C GLN A 36 -14.76 -11.26 -2.05
N LEU A 37 -13.60 -10.59 -2.22
CA LEU A 37 -13.52 -9.42 -3.12
C LEU A 37 -13.83 -9.80 -4.57
N ILE A 38 -13.29 -10.90 -5.06
CA ILE A 38 -13.54 -11.38 -6.42
C ILE A 38 -15.04 -11.62 -6.63
N GLU A 39 -15.69 -12.30 -5.69
CA GLU A 39 -17.12 -12.58 -5.73
C GLU A 39 -17.98 -11.30 -5.68
N LEU A 40 -17.62 -10.33 -4.83
CA LEU A 40 -18.31 -9.03 -4.76
C LEU A 40 -18.31 -8.29 -6.10
N TYR A 41 -17.27 -8.48 -6.91
CA TYR A 41 -17.18 -7.91 -8.26
C TYR A 41 -17.66 -8.86 -9.36
N ASN A 42 -18.47 -9.86 -9.02
CA ASN A 42 -19.02 -10.86 -9.94
C ASN A 42 -17.93 -11.65 -10.69
N GLY A 43 -16.80 -11.89 -10.02
CA GLY A 43 -15.77 -12.79 -10.51
C GLY A 43 -16.08 -14.23 -10.16
N LYS A 44 -15.68 -15.13 -11.04
CA LYS A 44 -15.67 -16.56 -10.78
C LYS A 44 -14.24 -17.05 -10.92
N ILE A 45 -13.69 -17.60 -9.83
CA ILE A 45 -12.33 -18.13 -9.84
C ILE A 45 -12.27 -19.32 -10.77
N PRO A 46 -11.36 -19.33 -11.75
CA PRO A 46 -11.23 -20.45 -12.68
C PRO A 46 -10.78 -21.72 -11.98
N GLU A 47 -11.40 -22.82 -12.33
CA GLU A 47 -10.99 -24.14 -11.88
C GLU A 47 -9.79 -24.64 -12.71
N ASN A 48 -8.88 -25.38 -12.10
CA ASN A 48 -7.75 -26.05 -12.75
C ASN A 48 -6.69 -25.14 -13.41
N TYR A 49 -6.61 -23.86 -13.03
CA TYR A 49 -5.53 -23.00 -13.48
C TYR A 49 -4.22 -23.34 -12.76
N SER A 50 -3.12 -23.37 -13.50
CA SER A 50 -1.78 -23.31 -12.90
C SER A 50 -1.59 -21.96 -12.17
N PHE A 51 -0.59 -21.91 -11.30
CA PHE A 51 -0.25 -20.68 -10.59
C PHE A 51 -0.06 -19.46 -11.54
N SER A 52 0.61 -19.66 -12.67
CA SER A 52 0.84 -18.58 -13.65
C SER A 52 -0.45 -18.11 -14.29
N GLU A 53 -1.28 -19.05 -14.74
CA GLU A 53 -2.58 -18.75 -15.37
C GLU A 53 -3.51 -18.03 -14.39
N TYR A 54 -3.52 -18.45 -13.12
CA TYR A 54 -4.31 -17.77 -12.09
C TYR A 54 -3.83 -16.34 -11.85
N ILE A 55 -2.52 -16.11 -11.77
CA ILE A 55 -1.95 -14.76 -11.62
C ILE A 55 -2.32 -13.88 -12.81
N ASP A 56 -2.22 -14.38 -14.02
CA ASP A 56 -2.55 -13.62 -15.23
C ASP A 56 -4.04 -13.31 -15.31
N TRP A 57 -4.88 -14.25 -14.95
CA TRP A 57 -6.32 -14.03 -14.81
C TRP A 57 -6.61 -12.96 -13.73
N LEU A 58 -5.99 -13.07 -12.55
CA LEU A 58 -6.19 -12.13 -11.44
C LEU A 58 -5.76 -10.72 -11.80
N LYS A 59 -4.66 -10.54 -12.54
CA LYS A 59 -4.23 -9.23 -13.06
C LYS A 59 -5.30 -8.62 -13.95
N GLN A 60 -5.84 -9.38 -14.90
CA GLN A 60 -6.90 -8.91 -15.79
C GLN A 60 -8.19 -8.62 -15.02
N PHE A 61 -8.55 -9.48 -14.08
CA PHE A 61 -9.73 -9.28 -13.24
C PHE A 61 -9.59 -8.02 -12.37
N ALA A 62 -8.40 -7.78 -11.78
CA ALA A 62 -8.13 -6.64 -10.92
C ALA A 62 -8.27 -5.27 -11.63
N GLU A 63 -8.27 -5.24 -12.96
CA GLU A 63 -8.58 -4.02 -13.71
C GLU A 63 -9.98 -3.47 -13.41
N ARG A 64 -10.89 -4.32 -12.97
CA ARG A 64 -12.24 -3.93 -12.53
C ARG A 64 -12.22 -3.07 -11.25
N TRP A 65 -11.17 -3.18 -10.46
CA TRP A 65 -10.96 -2.41 -9.23
C TRP A 65 -10.21 -1.10 -9.46
N ASP A 66 -9.65 -0.90 -10.66
CA ASP A 66 -8.95 0.34 -10.99
C ASP A 66 -9.95 1.39 -11.53
N TYR A 67 -10.59 2.07 -10.61
CA TYR A 67 -11.55 3.13 -10.94
C TYR A 67 -10.92 4.33 -11.66
N ARG A 68 -9.60 4.49 -11.63
CA ARG A 68 -8.90 5.55 -12.38
C ARG A 68 -9.03 5.35 -13.88
N LYS A 69 -8.98 4.10 -14.34
CA LYS A 69 -9.14 3.75 -15.77
C LYS A 69 -10.53 4.05 -16.31
N LYS A 70 -11.54 4.13 -15.46
CA LYS A 70 -12.94 4.38 -15.84
C LYS A 70 -13.26 5.87 -16.03
N GLN A 71 -12.32 6.76 -15.70
CA GLN A 71 -12.50 8.21 -15.87
C GLN A 71 -11.89 8.66 -17.19
N ALA A 72 -12.66 9.45 -17.96
CA ALA A 72 -12.28 9.95 -19.30
C ALA A 72 -10.95 10.72 -19.34
N ASN A 73 -10.42 11.16 -18.19
CA ASN A 73 -9.24 12.01 -18.08
C ASN A 73 -8.04 11.33 -17.38
N GLY A 74 -7.97 10.00 -17.34
CA GLY A 74 -6.85 9.31 -16.69
C GLY A 74 -6.72 9.75 -15.22
N GLY A 75 -7.67 9.35 -14.38
CA GLY A 75 -7.92 10.02 -13.12
C GLY A 75 -6.80 9.96 -12.11
N GLU A 76 -6.42 11.10 -11.65
CA GLU A 76 -5.73 11.25 -10.39
C GLU A 76 -6.59 10.66 -9.27
N ARG A 77 -5.94 9.95 -8.33
CA ARG A 77 -6.62 9.20 -7.26
C ARG A 77 -7.68 10.03 -6.51
N TRP A 78 -7.41 11.30 -6.26
CA TRP A 78 -8.30 12.21 -5.53
C TRP A 78 -9.47 12.79 -6.32
N LYS A 79 -9.52 12.53 -7.64
CA LYS A 79 -10.64 12.91 -8.50
C LYS A 79 -11.66 11.80 -8.66
N ILE A 80 -11.40 10.63 -8.08
CA ILE A 80 -12.30 9.48 -8.17
C ILE A 80 -13.49 9.75 -7.25
N SER A 81 -14.69 9.83 -7.81
CA SER A 81 -15.93 9.81 -7.04
C SER A 81 -16.15 8.42 -6.44
N ASN A 82 -16.90 8.35 -5.34
CA ASN A 82 -17.30 7.08 -4.75
C ASN A 82 -17.99 6.23 -5.80
N ALA A 83 -17.48 5.04 -6.03
CA ALA A 83 -18.08 4.11 -6.97
C ALA A 83 -19.34 3.50 -6.34
N GLU A 84 -20.31 3.17 -7.18
CA GLU A 84 -21.57 2.56 -6.73
C GLU A 84 -21.32 1.31 -5.86
N MET A 85 -20.33 0.48 -6.24
CA MET A 85 -19.93 -0.69 -5.45
C MET A 85 -19.43 -0.34 -4.04
N GLU A 86 -18.72 0.80 -3.87
CA GLU A 86 -18.26 1.26 -2.57
C GLU A 86 -19.42 1.70 -1.69
N VAL A 87 -20.44 2.31 -2.26
CA VAL A 87 -21.64 2.71 -1.53
C VAL A 87 -22.41 1.49 -1.03
N ILE A 88 -22.59 0.48 -1.88
CA ILE A 88 -23.40 -0.71 -1.57
C ILE A 88 -22.60 -1.73 -0.74
N HIS A 89 -21.34 -1.94 -1.05
CA HIS A 89 -20.51 -3.01 -0.51
C HIS A 89 -19.31 -2.53 0.32
N GLY A 90 -19.19 -1.23 0.58
CA GLY A 90 -18.01 -0.64 1.23
C GLY A 90 -17.59 -1.33 2.52
N LYS A 91 -18.56 -1.74 3.37
CA LYS A 91 -18.24 -2.48 4.59
C LYS A 91 -17.56 -3.82 4.30
N LYS A 92 -18.07 -4.61 3.36
CA LYS A 92 -17.50 -5.91 2.99
C LYS A 92 -16.13 -5.75 2.32
N ILE A 93 -15.97 -4.72 1.47
CA ILE A 93 -14.68 -4.38 0.85
C ILE A 93 -13.65 -4.04 1.93
N MET A 94 -14.02 -3.23 2.92
CA MET A 94 -13.13 -2.88 4.03
C MET A 94 -12.77 -4.07 4.92
N GLU A 95 -13.73 -4.96 5.20
CA GLU A 95 -13.48 -6.19 5.95
C GLU A 95 -12.48 -7.10 5.20
N ALA A 96 -12.68 -7.29 3.91
CA ALA A 96 -11.76 -8.06 3.07
C ALA A 96 -10.37 -7.40 2.99
N ALA A 97 -10.29 -6.09 2.79
CA ALA A 97 -9.03 -5.35 2.79
C ALA A 97 -8.27 -5.47 4.13
N LYS A 98 -8.98 -5.44 5.25
CA LYS A 98 -8.39 -5.71 6.58
C LYS A 98 -7.87 -7.15 6.70
N GLY A 99 -8.63 -8.11 6.22
CA GLY A 99 -8.21 -9.52 6.18
C GLY A 99 -6.95 -9.75 5.35
N LEU A 100 -6.76 -8.97 4.30
CA LEU A 100 -5.57 -8.97 3.45
C LEU A 100 -4.39 -8.16 4.03
N GLY A 101 -4.54 -7.54 5.20
CA GLY A 101 -3.50 -6.72 5.82
C GLY A 101 -3.30 -5.34 5.16
N MET A 102 -4.26 -4.87 4.35
CA MET A 102 -4.12 -3.62 3.59
C MET A 102 -4.50 -2.36 4.38
N CYS A 103 -5.26 -2.49 5.47
CA CYS A 103 -5.85 -1.35 6.20
C CYS A 103 -5.27 -1.15 7.59
N ASP A 104 -4.69 -2.16 8.19
CA ASP A 104 -4.18 -2.09 9.56
C ASP A 104 -2.70 -1.80 9.60
N ARG A 105 -2.27 -1.15 10.69
CA ARG A 105 -0.84 -0.95 10.94
C ARG A 105 -0.21 -2.27 11.33
N THR A 106 0.94 -2.57 10.75
CA THR A 106 1.78 -3.69 11.20
C THR A 106 2.39 -3.32 12.54
N GLU A 107 2.26 -4.19 13.53
CA GLU A 107 2.99 -4.05 14.78
C GLU A 107 4.48 -4.29 14.54
N ILE A 108 5.31 -3.41 15.09
CA ILE A 108 6.76 -3.58 15.02
C ILE A 108 7.15 -4.56 16.10
N THR A 109 7.51 -5.77 15.70
CA THR A 109 7.91 -6.87 16.60
C THR A 109 9.41 -6.94 16.82
N MET A 110 10.19 -6.19 16.05
CA MET A 110 11.65 -6.16 16.12
C MET A 110 12.14 -4.71 16.17
N VAL A 111 13.27 -4.51 16.84
CA VAL A 111 13.95 -3.21 16.82
C VAL A 111 14.67 -3.04 15.48
N PRO A 112 14.28 -2.10 14.61
CA PRO A 112 14.89 -1.93 13.29
C PRO A 112 16.26 -1.25 13.40
N ASP A 113 17.17 -1.50 12.47
CA ASP A 113 18.42 -0.73 12.32
C ASP A 113 18.19 0.61 11.64
N TYR A 114 17.23 0.67 10.72
CA TYR A 114 16.86 1.83 9.94
C TYR A 114 15.35 2.06 9.96
N ILE A 115 14.95 3.32 9.94
CA ILE A 115 13.57 3.73 9.71
C ILE A 115 13.54 4.48 8.38
N LEU A 116 12.73 4.00 7.44
CA LEU A 116 12.67 4.51 6.06
C LEU A 116 11.30 5.15 5.78
N PRO A 117 11.07 6.43 6.13
CA PRO A 117 9.88 7.13 5.67
C PRO A 117 9.92 7.28 4.14
N LEU A 118 8.95 6.67 3.46
CA LEU A 118 8.86 6.72 2.01
C LEU A 118 8.12 7.97 1.56
N GLY A 119 8.56 8.58 0.48
CA GLY A 119 7.91 9.72 -0.16
C GLY A 119 6.53 9.37 -0.71
N GLY A 120 5.73 10.38 -0.94
CA GLY A 120 4.40 10.27 -1.51
C GLY A 120 3.79 11.64 -1.78
N ALA A 121 2.73 11.65 -2.57
CA ALA A 121 2.03 12.87 -2.94
C ALA A 121 1.22 13.47 -1.78
N ARG A 122 0.90 14.78 -1.87
CA ARG A 122 0.05 15.52 -0.93
C ARG A 122 0.59 15.46 0.51
N ALA A 123 -0.30 15.20 1.47
CA ALA A 123 0.04 15.11 2.89
C ALA A 123 0.85 13.84 3.27
N ALA A 124 0.99 12.87 2.37
CA ALA A 124 1.60 11.59 2.71
C ALA A 124 3.05 11.71 3.21
N ASN A 125 3.82 12.68 2.72
CA ASN A 125 5.17 12.97 3.23
C ASN A 125 5.11 13.38 4.69
N HIS A 126 4.29 14.36 5.00
CA HIS A 126 4.10 14.84 6.37
C HIS A 126 3.60 13.74 7.31
N ASP A 127 2.54 13.03 6.93
CA ASP A 127 1.94 11.97 7.74
C ASP A 127 2.96 10.88 8.09
N ARG A 128 3.82 10.49 7.13
CA ARG A 128 4.84 9.47 7.34
C ARG A 128 5.98 9.95 8.23
N VAL A 129 6.37 11.22 8.14
CA VAL A 129 7.35 11.81 9.06
C VAL A 129 6.76 11.87 10.48
N GLN A 130 5.52 12.34 10.64
CA GLN A 130 4.83 12.36 11.93
C GLN A 130 4.66 10.95 12.51
N MET A 131 4.38 9.95 11.68
CA MET A 131 4.34 8.57 12.12
C MET A 131 5.71 8.05 12.54
N THR A 132 6.77 8.40 11.81
CA THR A 132 8.16 8.07 12.16
C THR A 132 8.51 8.65 13.52
N LYS A 133 8.18 9.91 13.78
CA LYS A 133 8.38 10.55 15.09
C LYS A 133 7.66 9.77 16.20
N LYS A 134 6.38 9.46 16.02
CA LYS A 134 5.62 8.67 17.00
C LYS A 134 6.23 7.30 17.28
N LEU A 135 6.78 6.63 16.27
CA LEU A 135 7.46 5.36 16.44
C LEU A 135 8.75 5.49 17.25
N ILE A 136 9.53 6.53 16.96
CA ILE A 136 10.77 6.83 17.72
C ILE A 136 10.44 7.07 19.17
N ASP A 137 9.46 7.92 19.44
CA ASP A 137 9.06 8.30 20.79
C ASP A 137 8.49 7.10 21.57
N SER A 138 7.64 6.26 20.93
CA SER A 138 6.95 5.14 21.58
C SER A 138 7.84 3.93 21.83
N LEU A 139 8.83 3.68 20.98
CA LEU A 139 9.70 2.51 21.04
C LEU A 139 11.11 2.84 21.55
N LEU A 140 11.35 4.07 22.03
CA LEU A 140 12.67 4.55 22.46
C LEU A 140 13.77 4.31 21.41
N LEU A 141 13.43 4.53 20.14
CA LEU A 141 14.32 4.32 18.99
C LEU A 141 15.18 5.54 18.64
N ALA A 142 15.44 6.41 19.60
CA ALA A 142 16.16 7.68 19.40
C ALA A 142 17.54 7.55 18.73
N ASN A 143 18.19 6.40 18.88
CA ASN A 143 19.52 6.12 18.31
C ASN A 143 19.46 5.45 16.93
N LYS A 144 18.29 5.34 16.31
CA LYS A 144 18.14 4.67 15.01
C LYS A 144 18.38 5.62 13.86
N LYS A 145 18.90 5.07 12.75
CA LYS A 145 19.14 5.86 11.54
C LYS A 145 17.82 6.06 10.81
N ILE A 146 17.50 7.32 10.55
CA ILE A 146 16.33 7.68 9.72
C ILE A 146 16.85 8.07 8.35
N VAL A 147 16.32 7.44 7.30
CA VAL A 147 16.68 7.70 5.91
C VAL A 147 15.41 7.97 5.13
N ALA A 148 15.12 9.23 4.84
CA ALA A 148 13.98 9.61 4.02
C ALA A 148 14.22 9.23 2.55
N LEU A 149 13.30 8.48 1.97
CA LEU A 149 13.33 8.07 0.56
C LEU A 149 12.20 8.77 -0.18
N THR A 150 12.50 9.85 -0.86
CA THR A 150 11.54 10.65 -1.62
C THR A 150 12.13 11.12 -2.94
N GLY A 151 11.27 11.56 -3.87
CA GLY A 151 11.66 12.05 -5.18
C GLY A 151 11.66 13.58 -5.26
N PHE A 152 12.14 14.08 -6.39
CA PHE A 152 12.13 15.50 -6.74
C PHE A 152 10.95 15.86 -7.67
N ARG A 153 9.84 15.10 -7.59
CA ARG A 153 8.63 15.42 -8.32
C ARG A 153 8.09 16.78 -7.86
N GLU A 154 7.76 17.64 -8.79
CA GLU A 154 7.15 18.94 -8.48
C GLU A 154 5.77 18.78 -7.86
N ILE A 155 5.45 19.66 -6.92
CA ILE A 155 4.15 19.75 -6.28
C ILE A 155 3.23 20.56 -7.20
N ASN A 156 2.08 20.00 -7.53
CA ASN A 156 1.08 20.71 -8.33
C ASN A 156 0.18 21.62 -7.46
N GLU A 157 -0.56 22.51 -8.09
CA GLU A 157 -1.44 23.48 -7.42
C GLU A 157 -2.47 22.80 -6.49
N ILE A 158 -3.00 21.65 -6.88
CA ILE A 158 -4.00 20.93 -6.07
C ILE A 158 -3.37 20.36 -4.79
N GLU A 159 -2.09 20.01 -4.83
CA GLU A 159 -1.37 19.48 -3.68
C GLU A 159 -1.01 20.57 -2.69
N ARG A 160 -0.87 21.82 -3.12
CA ARG A 160 -0.52 22.97 -2.26
C ARG A 160 -1.52 23.17 -1.13
N GLU A 161 -2.80 23.00 -1.37
CA GLU A 161 -3.82 23.07 -0.33
C GLU A 161 -3.49 22.18 0.89
N TYR A 162 -2.84 21.02 0.63
CA TYR A 162 -2.46 20.05 1.65
C TYR A 162 -1.04 20.21 2.18
N THR A 163 -0.15 20.83 1.42
CA THR A 163 1.28 20.93 1.76
C THR A 163 1.65 22.28 2.35
N ASP A 164 1.04 23.37 1.89
CA ASP A 164 1.36 24.73 2.32
C ASP A 164 1.19 24.98 3.84
N PRO A 165 0.26 24.33 4.55
CA PRO A 165 0.14 24.52 5.99
C PRO A 165 1.40 24.17 6.79
N TYR A 166 2.28 23.30 6.27
CA TYR A 166 3.51 22.89 6.96
C TYR A 166 4.78 23.02 6.10
N ALA A 167 4.64 23.21 4.79
CA ALA A 167 5.75 23.40 3.85
C ALA A 167 5.42 24.45 2.77
N PRO A 168 5.14 25.71 3.15
CA PRO A 168 4.60 26.73 2.21
C PRO A 168 5.53 27.09 1.07
N ASN A 169 6.84 26.89 1.21
CA ASN A 169 7.83 27.19 0.18
C ASN A 169 8.33 25.96 -0.57
N ALA A 170 7.76 24.78 -0.31
CA ALA A 170 8.16 23.56 -0.96
C ALA A 170 7.82 23.59 -2.46
N LYS A 171 8.77 23.18 -3.29
CA LYS A 171 8.59 23.04 -4.73
C LYS A 171 8.45 21.58 -5.14
N THR A 172 9.08 20.68 -4.39
CA THR A 172 9.16 19.27 -4.68
C THR A 172 8.70 18.42 -3.49
N GLU A 173 8.42 17.15 -3.73
CA GLU A 173 8.15 16.18 -2.66
C GLU A 173 9.31 16.09 -1.66
N PHE A 174 10.55 16.26 -2.15
CA PHE A 174 11.73 16.32 -1.28
C PHE A 174 11.64 17.50 -0.30
N ASP A 175 11.28 18.69 -0.80
CA ASP A 175 11.16 19.88 0.05
C ASP A 175 10.08 19.68 1.12
N VAL A 176 8.96 19.05 0.76
CA VAL A 176 7.89 18.72 1.72
C VAL A 176 8.39 17.77 2.79
N MET A 177 9.09 16.71 2.41
CA MET A 177 9.64 15.75 3.36
C MET A 177 10.66 16.40 4.31
N ASN A 178 11.48 17.29 3.78
CA ASN A 178 12.52 17.99 4.55
C ASN A 178 11.95 19.05 5.53
N ALA A 179 10.78 19.60 5.22
CA ALA A 179 10.08 20.58 6.06
C ALA A 179 9.20 19.92 7.14
N SER A 180 8.89 18.64 7.02
CA SER A 180 7.97 17.91 7.90
C SER A 180 8.63 17.39 9.16
#